data_cdb75e753a129525a6301714554ec711
#
_entry.id   cdb75e753a129525a6301714554ec711
#
_cell.length_a   1.000
_cell.length_b   1.000
_cell.length_c   1.000
_cell.angle_alpha   90.00
_cell.angle_beta   90.00
_cell.angle_gamma   90.00
#
_symmetry.space_group_name_H-M   'P 1'
#
loop_
_entity.id
_entity.type
_entity.pdbx_description
1 polymer ?
#
loop_
_entity_poly.entity_id
_entity_poly.type
_entity_poly.pdbx_seq_one_letter_code
_entity_poly.pdbx_strand_id
1 'polypeptide(L)'
;MGAEMNVYRNDEISVDEIESLKPERVLISPGPGTPDSAGISLAVIEAFAGRLPILGVCLGHQAIGQVFGGRVVRAPEPVHGKPVDVSHDGRSIFEGVAQPFSAGRYHSLIVERDGLPDCLEISASSPDGLIMGLRHKTQKIEGVQFHPESILTPEGKKLLQNFLHL
;
A
#
# COMPACT_ATOMS: atom_id res chain seq x y z
N MET A 1 -11.57 15.33 2.84
CA MET A 1 -10.60 15.08 3.93
C MET A 1 -9.73 16.31 4.20
N GLY A 2 -9.74 17.32 3.33
CA GLY A 2 -9.08 18.62 3.55
C GLY A 2 -7.59 18.66 3.24
N ALA A 3 -6.98 17.57 2.76
CA ALA A 3 -5.59 17.58 2.31
C ALA A 3 -5.47 18.24 0.92
N GLU A 4 -4.46 19.07 0.73
CA GLU A 4 -4.03 19.53 -0.58
C GLU A 4 -3.24 18.40 -1.26
N MET A 5 -3.53 18.13 -2.54
CA MET A 5 -2.97 16.98 -3.23
C MET A 5 -2.47 17.36 -4.62
N ASN A 6 -1.21 17.02 -4.90
CA ASN A 6 -0.63 17.04 -6.22
C ASN A 6 -0.53 15.62 -6.76
N VAL A 7 -0.99 15.38 -7.99
CA VAL A 7 -0.98 14.07 -8.64
C VAL A 7 -0.09 14.11 -9.87
N TYR A 8 0.83 13.17 -9.95
CA TYR A 8 1.76 13.00 -11.07
C TYR A 8 1.73 11.54 -11.53
N ARG A 9 1.94 11.35 -12.82
CA ARG A 9 2.20 10.00 -13.33
C ARG A 9 3.63 9.58 -12.97
N ASN A 10 3.82 8.27 -12.87
CA ASN A 10 5.10 7.67 -12.49
C ASN A 10 6.26 7.90 -13.49
N ASP A 11 5.98 8.52 -14.64
CA ASP A 11 6.90 8.86 -15.73
C ASP A 11 7.00 10.38 -16.00
N GLU A 12 6.30 11.21 -15.20
CA GLU A 12 6.19 12.67 -15.42
C GLU A 12 6.91 13.51 -14.35
N ILE A 13 7.47 12.89 -13.32
CA ILE A 13 8.17 13.58 -12.24
C ILE A 13 9.38 12.76 -11.81
N SER A 14 10.43 13.41 -11.36
CA SER A 14 11.61 12.78 -10.76
C SER A 14 11.57 12.83 -9.23
N VAL A 15 12.41 12.01 -8.58
CA VAL A 15 12.58 12.01 -7.11
C VAL A 15 13.02 13.39 -6.59
N ASP A 16 13.94 14.08 -7.31
CA ASP A 16 14.44 15.40 -6.93
C ASP A 16 13.34 16.47 -7.03
N GLU A 17 12.47 16.38 -8.02
CA GLU A 17 11.31 17.27 -8.13
C GLU A 17 10.32 17.03 -7.00
N ILE A 18 10.05 15.77 -6.64
CA ILE A 18 9.21 15.45 -5.47
C ILE A 18 9.83 16.04 -4.20
N GLU A 19 11.14 15.88 -3.99
CA GLU A 19 11.83 16.46 -2.83
C GLU A 19 11.71 18.00 -2.80
N SER A 20 11.80 18.64 -3.96
CA SER A 20 11.65 20.11 -4.10
C SER A 20 10.24 20.60 -3.74
N LEU A 21 9.21 19.78 -3.96
CA LEU A 21 7.82 20.06 -3.57
C LEU A 21 7.61 19.99 -2.05
N LYS A 22 8.53 19.39 -1.31
CA LYS A 22 8.47 19.21 0.16
C LYS A 22 7.13 18.63 0.64
N PRO A 23 6.69 17.49 0.10
CA PRO A 23 5.42 16.90 0.51
C PRO A 23 5.49 16.47 1.98
N GLU A 24 4.37 16.52 2.67
CA GLU A 24 4.26 15.97 4.02
C GLU A 24 4.10 14.45 4.02
N ARG A 25 3.58 13.89 2.93
CA ARG A 25 3.28 12.44 2.76
C ARG A 25 3.36 12.06 1.29
N VAL A 26 3.59 10.79 1.04
CA VAL A 26 3.57 10.22 -0.31
C VAL A 26 2.58 9.06 -0.36
N LEU A 27 1.73 9.05 -1.39
CA LEU A 27 0.86 7.92 -1.70
C LEU A 27 1.22 7.38 -3.09
N ILE A 28 1.51 6.08 -3.16
CA ILE A 28 1.76 5.38 -4.42
C ILE A 28 0.50 4.61 -4.77
N SER A 29 -0.15 5.06 -5.84
CA SER A 29 -1.45 4.57 -6.29
C SER A 29 -1.38 3.19 -6.96
N PRO A 30 -2.53 2.54 -7.17
CA PRO A 30 -2.62 1.37 -8.03
C PRO A 30 -2.12 1.65 -9.44
N GLY A 31 -1.65 0.61 -10.11
CA GLY A 31 -1.20 0.69 -11.49
C GLY A 31 -1.11 -0.69 -12.15
N PRO A 32 -0.95 -0.73 -13.47
CA PRO A 32 -0.76 -1.98 -14.21
C PRO A 32 0.66 -2.53 -14.07
N GLY A 33 0.85 -3.80 -14.42
CA GLY A 33 2.15 -4.46 -14.51
C GLY A 33 2.72 -4.90 -13.16
N THR A 34 4.01 -4.70 -12.98
CA THR A 34 4.79 -5.10 -11.82
C THR A 34 5.50 -3.88 -11.21
N PRO A 35 5.99 -3.95 -9.97
CA PRO A 35 6.79 -2.86 -9.40
C PRO A 35 7.99 -2.45 -10.27
N ASP A 36 8.65 -3.40 -10.95
CA ASP A 36 9.77 -3.10 -11.84
C ASP A 36 9.38 -2.24 -13.06
N SER A 37 8.12 -2.32 -13.48
CA SER A 37 7.56 -1.54 -14.58
C SER A 37 6.80 -0.29 -14.12
N ALA A 38 6.84 0.04 -12.83
CA ALA A 38 6.08 1.13 -12.22
C ALA A 38 6.82 2.49 -12.22
N GLY A 39 7.68 2.73 -13.20
CA GLY A 39 8.43 3.99 -13.32
C GLY A 39 9.27 4.28 -12.07
N ILE A 40 9.13 5.48 -11.49
CA ILE A 40 9.92 5.91 -10.33
C ILE A 40 9.42 5.35 -8.98
N SER A 41 8.39 4.50 -8.96
CA SER A 41 7.73 4.09 -7.70
C SER A 41 8.68 3.44 -6.68
N LEU A 42 9.59 2.57 -7.14
CA LEU A 42 10.60 1.95 -6.26
C LEU A 42 11.58 3.02 -5.72
N ALA A 43 12.11 3.87 -6.60
CA ALA A 43 13.06 4.92 -6.24
C ALA A 43 12.44 5.94 -5.26
N VAL A 44 11.15 6.24 -5.38
CA VAL A 44 10.42 7.11 -4.43
C VAL A 44 10.36 6.47 -3.05
N ILE A 45 10.04 5.18 -2.95
CA ILE A 45 10.03 4.49 -1.65
C ILE A 45 11.43 4.51 -1.04
N GLU A 46 12.47 4.15 -1.79
CA GLU A 46 13.85 4.15 -1.32
C GLU A 46 14.30 5.53 -0.82
N ALA A 47 14.02 6.59 -1.59
CA ALA A 47 14.45 7.94 -1.28
C ALA A 47 13.76 8.55 -0.04
N PHE A 48 12.48 8.23 0.16
CA PHE A 48 11.67 8.83 1.23
C PHE A 48 11.43 7.91 2.43
N ALA A 49 11.89 6.65 2.39
CA ALA A 49 11.82 5.72 3.51
C ALA A 49 12.48 6.32 4.77
N GLY A 50 11.74 6.32 5.89
CA GLY A 50 12.19 6.92 7.15
C GLY A 50 12.17 8.44 7.20
N ARG A 51 11.86 9.13 6.10
CA ARG A 51 11.79 10.60 6.00
C ARG A 51 10.35 11.12 6.01
N LEU A 52 9.47 10.45 5.29
CA LEU A 52 8.06 10.81 5.14
C LEU A 52 7.15 9.59 5.37
N PRO A 53 5.91 9.80 5.83
CA PRO A 53 4.91 8.75 5.77
C PRO A 53 4.61 8.35 4.32
N ILE A 54 4.60 7.04 4.05
CA ILE A 54 4.32 6.48 2.72
C ILE A 54 3.16 5.50 2.83
N LEU A 55 2.18 5.63 1.93
CA LEU A 55 1.13 4.63 1.73
C LEU A 55 1.22 4.06 0.31
N GLY A 56 1.37 2.75 0.20
CA GLY A 56 1.27 2.03 -1.08
C GLY A 56 -0.07 1.33 -1.23
N VAL A 57 -0.75 1.52 -2.37
CA VAL A 57 -2.02 0.87 -2.68
C VAL A 57 -1.83 -0.08 -3.86
N CYS A 58 -2.21 -1.34 -3.72
CA CYS A 58 -2.11 -2.40 -4.72
C CYS A 58 -0.70 -2.53 -5.30
N LEU A 59 -0.40 -1.95 -6.46
CA LEU A 59 0.95 -1.90 -7.03
C LEU A 59 1.95 -1.22 -6.07
N GLY A 60 1.53 -0.13 -5.41
CA GLY A 60 2.35 0.56 -4.40
C GLY A 60 2.66 -0.31 -3.17
N HIS A 61 1.73 -1.14 -2.72
CA HIS A 61 1.96 -2.14 -1.66
C HIS A 61 2.99 -3.19 -2.09
N GLN A 62 2.88 -3.68 -3.32
CA GLN A 62 3.85 -4.63 -3.89
C GLN A 62 5.23 -3.99 -4.03
N ALA A 63 5.29 -2.73 -4.44
CA ALA A 63 6.52 -1.95 -4.52
C ALA A 63 7.19 -1.80 -3.13
N ILE A 64 6.42 -1.53 -2.08
CA ILE A 64 6.93 -1.54 -0.70
C ILE A 64 7.50 -2.91 -0.35
N GLY A 65 6.74 -3.99 -0.58
CA GLY A 65 7.23 -5.34 -0.34
C GLY A 65 8.57 -5.60 -1.01
N GLN A 66 8.70 -5.24 -2.29
CA GLN A 66 9.91 -5.46 -3.09
C GLN A 66 11.10 -4.60 -2.64
N VAL A 67 10.92 -3.32 -2.37
CA VAL A 67 12.01 -2.41 -1.93
C VAL A 67 12.67 -2.91 -0.65
N PHE A 68 11.90 -3.45 0.26
CA PHE A 68 12.44 -4.00 1.52
C PHE A 68 12.92 -5.45 1.41
N GLY A 69 12.95 -6.04 0.21
CA GLY A 69 13.53 -7.35 -0.07
C GLY A 69 12.53 -8.51 -0.09
N GLY A 70 11.22 -8.23 -0.03
CA GLY A 70 10.16 -9.22 -0.23
C GLY A 70 10.01 -9.61 -1.70
N ARG A 71 9.33 -10.71 -1.96
CA ARG A 71 9.05 -11.21 -3.31
C ARG A 71 7.63 -10.92 -3.73
N VAL A 72 7.47 -10.45 -4.97
CA VAL A 72 6.16 -10.27 -5.60
C VAL A 72 5.94 -11.44 -6.56
N VAL A 73 4.87 -12.18 -6.33
CA VAL A 73 4.55 -13.42 -7.05
C VAL A 73 3.11 -13.40 -7.56
N ARG A 74 2.79 -14.32 -8.48
CA ARG A 74 1.40 -14.49 -8.93
C ARG A 74 0.53 -15.02 -7.78
N ALA A 75 -0.64 -14.41 -7.62
CA ALA A 75 -1.65 -14.93 -6.71
C ALA A 75 -2.11 -16.33 -7.17
N PRO A 76 -2.47 -17.24 -6.24
CA PRO A 76 -3.05 -18.54 -6.59
C PRO A 76 -4.26 -18.41 -7.51
N GLU A 77 -5.08 -17.39 -7.26
CA GLU A 77 -6.22 -17.03 -8.12
C GLU A 77 -6.22 -15.51 -8.37
N PRO A 78 -6.30 -15.07 -9.65
CA PRO A 78 -6.47 -13.66 -9.95
C PRO A 78 -7.88 -13.22 -9.55
N VAL A 79 -7.96 -12.05 -8.89
CA VAL A 79 -9.24 -11.48 -8.42
C VAL A 79 -9.42 -10.08 -9.00
N HIS A 80 -10.59 -9.85 -9.60
CA HIS A 80 -10.96 -8.55 -10.15
C HIS A 80 -12.39 -8.18 -9.76
N GLY A 81 -12.54 -7.08 -9.02
CA GLY A 81 -13.86 -6.53 -8.68
C GLY A 81 -14.66 -7.39 -7.72
N LYS A 82 -14.02 -8.15 -6.84
CA LYS A 82 -14.69 -8.95 -5.81
C LYS A 82 -14.32 -8.45 -4.43
N PRO A 83 -15.28 -8.33 -3.52
CA PRO A 83 -15.01 -8.05 -2.12
C PRO A 83 -14.43 -9.29 -1.42
N VAL A 84 -13.61 -9.05 -0.40
CA VAL A 84 -13.12 -10.07 0.53
C VAL A 84 -13.14 -9.51 1.94
N ASP A 85 -13.39 -10.35 2.93
CA ASP A 85 -13.25 -9.96 4.32
C ASP A 85 -11.77 -9.89 4.68
N VAL A 86 -11.35 -8.76 5.22
CA VAL A 86 -9.97 -8.51 5.63
C VAL A 86 -9.92 -8.41 7.15
N SER A 87 -9.11 -9.25 7.76
CA SER A 87 -8.75 -9.16 9.18
C SER A 87 -7.45 -8.38 9.34
N HIS A 88 -7.36 -7.53 10.36
CA HIS A 88 -6.23 -6.63 10.58
C HIS A 88 -5.86 -6.53 12.07
N ASP A 89 -4.74 -5.87 12.38
CA ASP A 89 -4.22 -5.76 13.75
C ASP A 89 -4.81 -4.58 14.56
N GLY A 90 -5.64 -3.74 13.96
CA GLY A 90 -6.28 -2.59 14.60
C GLY A 90 -5.36 -1.40 14.87
N ARG A 91 -4.12 -1.40 14.36
CA ARG A 91 -3.13 -0.36 14.62
C ARG A 91 -2.93 0.56 13.42
N SER A 92 -2.43 1.79 13.66
CA SER A 92 -2.02 2.73 12.62
C SER A 92 -3.16 3.05 11.65
N ILE A 93 -3.01 2.79 10.34
CA ILE A 93 -4.09 3.05 9.36
C ILE A 93 -5.37 2.25 9.64
N PHE A 94 -5.31 1.17 10.41
CA PHE A 94 -6.46 0.33 10.76
C PHE A 94 -7.15 0.73 12.08
N GLU A 95 -6.71 1.81 12.73
CA GLU A 95 -7.31 2.25 13.99
C GLU A 95 -8.78 2.64 13.80
N GLY A 96 -9.66 2.01 14.60
CA GLY A 96 -11.11 2.23 14.54
C GLY A 96 -11.80 1.74 13.26
N VAL A 97 -11.13 0.93 12.44
CA VAL A 97 -11.71 0.21 11.30
C VAL A 97 -12.45 -1.01 11.80
N ALA A 98 -13.55 -1.39 11.17
CA ALA A 98 -14.30 -2.59 11.50
C ALA A 98 -13.44 -3.87 11.35
N GLN A 99 -13.66 -4.85 12.21
CA GLN A 99 -12.85 -6.08 12.24
C GLN A 99 -13.75 -7.33 12.22
N PRO A 100 -13.76 -8.15 11.17
CA PRO A 100 -13.19 -7.87 9.84
C PRO A 100 -13.97 -6.79 9.08
N PHE A 101 -13.41 -6.31 7.97
CA PHE A 101 -14.12 -5.41 7.04
C PHE A 101 -14.05 -5.92 5.60
N SER A 102 -15.03 -5.52 4.79
CA SER A 102 -15.06 -5.84 3.36
C SER A 102 -14.12 -4.93 2.58
N ALA A 103 -13.30 -5.50 1.70
CA ALA A 103 -12.37 -4.76 0.84
C ALA A 103 -12.37 -5.26 -0.60
N GLY A 104 -12.39 -4.34 -1.55
CA GLY A 104 -12.35 -4.64 -2.98
C GLY A 104 -10.96 -5.06 -3.45
N ARG A 105 -10.89 -6.19 -4.17
CA ARG A 105 -9.65 -6.74 -4.73
C ARG A 105 -9.65 -6.64 -6.26
N TYR A 106 -8.50 -6.23 -6.83
CA TYR A 106 -8.28 -6.06 -8.27
C TYR A 106 -6.84 -6.45 -8.65
N HIS A 107 -6.34 -7.61 -8.19
CA HIS A 107 -4.93 -7.95 -8.35
C HIS A 107 -4.71 -9.41 -8.79
N SER A 108 -3.65 -9.61 -9.57
CA SER A 108 -3.14 -10.92 -9.97
C SER A 108 -1.78 -11.22 -9.34
N LEU A 109 -1.16 -10.22 -8.71
CA LEU A 109 0.09 -10.32 -7.99
C LEU A 109 -0.12 -10.06 -6.50
N ILE A 110 0.75 -10.63 -5.69
CA ILE A 110 0.77 -10.49 -4.22
C ILE A 110 2.20 -10.41 -3.73
N VAL A 111 2.40 -9.83 -2.55
CA VAL A 111 3.64 -10.02 -1.80
C VAL A 111 3.58 -11.41 -1.16
N GLU A 112 4.63 -12.20 -1.39
CA GLU A 112 4.73 -13.55 -0.87
C GLU A 112 4.92 -13.52 0.65
N ARG A 113 4.21 -14.39 1.36
CA ARG A 113 4.29 -14.49 2.82
C ARG A 113 5.60 -15.14 3.27
N ASP A 114 6.00 -16.21 2.55
CA ASP A 114 7.22 -16.94 2.86
C ASP A 114 8.45 -16.11 2.49
N GLY A 115 9.35 -15.90 3.46
CA GLY A 115 10.52 -15.06 3.27
C GLY A 115 10.22 -13.56 3.33
N LEU A 116 9.09 -13.15 3.94
CA LEU A 116 8.85 -11.73 4.22
C LEU A 116 10.00 -11.16 5.08
N PRO A 117 10.61 -10.03 4.67
CA PRO A 117 11.74 -9.44 5.39
C PRO A 117 11.39 -9.07 6.84
N ASP A 118 12.35 -9.24 7.74
CA ASP A 118 12.18 -8.97 9.18
C ASP A 118 11.79 -7.53 9.52
N CYS A 119 12.10 -6.56 8.65
CA CYS A 119 11.72 -5.16 8.84
C CYS A 119 10.24 -4.88 8.57
N LEU A 120 9.54 -5.81 7.89
CA LEU A 120 8.11 -5.72 7.61
C LEU A 120 7.29 -6.58 8.57
N GLU A 121 6.08 -6.15 8.86
CA GLU A 121 5.06 -6.95 9.53
C GLU A 121 3.78 -6.99 8.71
N ILE A 122 3.04 -8.10 8.83
CA ILE A 122 1.73 -8.25 8.19
C ILE A 122 0.71 -7.55 9.08
N SER A 123 0.13 -6.48 8.60
CA SER A 123 -0.88 -5.70 9.32
C SER A 123 -2.31 -6.14 9.01
N ALA A 124 -2.53 -6.80 7.86
CA ALA A 124 -3.82 -7.34 7.46
C ALA A 124 -3.71 -8.58 6.57
N SER A 125 -4.71 -9.46 6.64
CA SER A 125 -4.78 -10.70 5.86
C SER A 125 -6.21 -11.02 5.42
N SER A 126 -6.34 -11.71 4.29
CA SER A 126 -7.60 -12.32 3.83
C SER A 126 -7.80 -13.70 4.45
N PRO A 127 -9.03 -14.30 4.38
CA PRO A 127 -9.31 -15.62 4.94
C PRO A 127 -8.46 -16.75 4.33
N ASP A 128 -8.07 -16.61 3.07
CA ASP A 128 -7.16 -17.53 2.36
C ASP A 128 -5.68 -17.31 2.69
N GLY A 129 -5.38 -16.43 3.67
CA GLY A 129 -4.04 -16.21 4.21
C GLY A 129 -3.14 -15.29 3.39
N LEU A 130 -3.66 -14.65 2.33
CA LEU A 130 -2.88 -13.69 1.55
C LEU A 130 -2.63 -12.40 2.36
N ILE A 131 -1.49 -11.79 2.14
CA ILE A 131 -1.15 -10.50 2.73
C ILE A 131 -2.03 -9.42 2.11
N MET A 132 -2.84 -8.77 2.93
CA MET A 132 -3.69 -7.65 2.54
C MET A 132 -3.19 -6.31 3.07
N GLY A 133 -2.30 -6.33 4.05
CA GLY A 133 -1.64 -5.15 4.59
C GLY A 133 -0.22 -5.47 5.04
N LEU A 134 0.68 -4.54 4.78
CA LEU A 134 2.07 -4.54 5.26
C LEU A 134 2.35 -3.26 6.01
N ARG A 135 3.22 -3.34 7.01
CA ARG A 135 3.74 -2.19 7.73
C ARG A 135 5.23 -2.36 7.96
N HIS A 136 5.99 -1.28 7.79
CA HIS A 136 7.38 -1.26 8.25
C HIS A 136 7.42 -1.07 9.77
N LYS A 137 8.20 -1.90 10.49
CA LYS A 137 8.18 -1.96 11.96
C LYS A 137 8.62 -0.68 12.66
N THR A 138 9.44 0.15 12.01
CA THR A 138 10.04 1.35 12.62
C THR A 138 9.83 2.63 11.84
N GLN A 139 9.38 2.54 10.59
CA GLN A 139 9.15 3.68 9.72
C GLN A 139 7.64 3.83 9.44
N LYS A 140 7.20 5.05 9.17
CA LYS A 140 5.80 5.35 8.82
C LYS A 140 5.49 4.93 7.38
N ILE A 141 5.60 3.63 7.09
CA ILE A 141 5.33 3.05 5.77
C ILE A 141 4.30 1.97 5.92
N GLU A 142 3.20 2.14 5.19
CA GLU A 142 2.04 1.24 5.16
C GLU A 142 1.75 0.82 3.73
N GLY A 143 1.30 -0.40 3.54
CA GLY A 143 0.87 -0.88 2.24
C GLY A 143 -0.41 -1.68 2.35
N VAL A 144 -1.37 -1.44 1.45
CA VAL A 144 -2.61 -2.21 1.36
C VAL A 144 -2.75 -2.83 -0.03
N GLN A 145 -3.03 -4.13 -0.11
CA GLN A 145 -3.19 -4.86 -1.37
C GLN A 145 -4.57 -4.60 -1.99
N PHE A 146 -5.57 -4.32 -1.19
CA PHE A 146 -6.91 -3.94 -1.63
C PHE A 146 -6.99 -2.46 -2.02
N HIS A 147 -8.13 -2.04 -2.56
CA HIS A 147 -8.37 -0.68 -3.04
C HIS A 147 -9.24 0.11 -2.05
N PRO A 148 -8.67 0.98 -1.21
CA PRO A 148 -9.43 1.79 -0.26
C PRO A 148 -10.34 2.83 -0.95
N GLU A 149 -10.04 3.19 -2.20
CA GLU A 149 -10.86 4.10 -3.00
C GLU A 149 -12.09 3.43 -3.62
N SER A 150 -12.15 2.10 -3.63
CA SER A 150 -13.23 1.34 -4.23
C SER A 150 -14.53 1.44 -3.42
N ILE A 151 -15.67 1.50 -4.13
CA ILE A 151 -17.01 1.38 -3.52
C ILE A 151 -17.19 0.05 -2.77
N LEU A 152 -16.40 -0.97 -3.10
CA LEU A 152 -16.39 -2.27 -2.43
C LEU A 152 -15.61 -2.26 -1.10
N THR A 153 -15.03 -1.11 -0.72
CA THR A 153 -14.27 -0.92 0.53
C THR A 153 -14.93 0.20 1.37
N PRO A 154 -16.01 -0.09 2.10
CA PRO A 154 -16.73 0.94 2.87
C PRO A 154 -15.85 1.67 3.89
N GLU A 155 -14.89 0.98 4.50
CA GLU A 155 -13.94 1.53 5.48
C GLU A 155 -12.78 2.31 4.85
N GLY A 156 -12.68 2.35 3.52
CA GLY A 156 -11.54 2.93 2.81
C GLY A 156 -11.28 4.39 3.13
N LYS A 157 -12.34 5.19 3.30
CA LYS A 157 -12.22 6.59 3.70
C LYS A 157 -11.58 6.74 5.09
N LYS A 158 -11.92 5.86 6.02
CA LYS A 158 -11.34 5.83 7.38
C LYS A 158 -9.85 5.50 7.34
N LEU A 159 -9.46 4.50 6.56
CA LEU A 159 -8.07 4.12 6.34
C LEU A 159 -7.23 5.29 5.79
N LEU A 160 -7.74 5.97 4.77
CA LEU A 160 -7.07 7.14 4.19
C LEU A 160 -7.00 8.32 5.18
N GLN A 161 -8.04 8.54 6.00
CA GLN A 161 -8.00 9.54 7.05
C GLN A 161 -6.93 9.22 8.10
N ASN A 162 -6.83 7.97 8.53
CA ASN A 162 -5.81 7.55 9.49
C ASN A 162 -4.40 7.77 8.91
N PHE A 163 -4.17 7.44 7.64
CA PHE A 163 -2.90 7.75 6.96
C PHE A 163 -2.57 9.24 6.96
N LEU A 164 -3.56 10.11 6.75
CA LEU A 164 -3.34 11.56 6.81
C LEU A 164 -2.98 12.08 8.21
N HIS A 165 -3.10 11.28 9.26
CA HIS A 165 -2.74 11.64 10.63
C HIS A 165 -1.43 10.97 11.11
N LEU A 166 -0.78 10.15 10.28
CA LEU A 166 0.54 9.61 10.57
C LEU A 166 1.62 10.70 10.44
#